data_d41a4ef62901f70a5e9dc6db806bbf03
#
_entry.id   d41a4ef62901f70a5e9dc6db806bbf03
#
_cell.length_a   1.000
_cell.length_b   1.000
_cell.length_c   1.000
_cell.angle_alpha   90.00
_cell.angle_beta   90.00
_cell.angle_gamma   90.00
#
_symmetry.space_group_name_H-M   'P 1'
#
loop_
_entity.id
_entity.type
_entity.pdbx_description
1 polymer ?
#
loop_
_entity_poly.entity_id
_entity_poly.type
_entity_poly.pdbx_seq_one_letter_code
_entity_poly.pdbx_strand_id
1 'polypeptide(L)'
;MNFFVGNIESITDPLKNGRVKCRVLGDHTSDRVILPTDDLPWATPLNDFHSHSSAGKGQTPLGLRVGSWVVGFYLVAKKQRPMILGSIAGNPGENDVNRLAVNDPDLEHPSLTQRKAARTQSVAQPDRQLRRVKVFGQTGGEVASENNDPWSEPETPYAAEYPENHVYESTSGHIMEFDDTIDKERIHLRHEVGTGYEIHPDGTKVDIVKKDQYSVVEGSHYCNIKDNETVTINGSLKVLVNTDKGSNDYTIQVDEGGNCNIQTDSGQINLVTGGHSNDINIVSSGNINMSAMQSLNVRVLGDLNEDVEGKQTTQVTGNIDIDGSRIDLN
;
A
#
# COMPACT_ATOMS: atom_id res chain seq x y z
N MET A 1 -44.49 21.44 2.46
CA MET A 1 -42.99 21.39 2.41
C MET A 1 -42.60 21.79 1.00
N ASN A 2 -41.79 22.82 0.84
CA ASN A 2 -41.41 23.30 -0.50
C ASN A 2 -40.04 22.70 -0.84
N PHE A 3 -40.04 21.83 -1.86
CA PHE A 3 -38.81 21.30 -2.43
C PHE A 3 -38.13 22.31 -3.35
N PHE A 4 -36.82 22.20 -3.46
CA PHE A 4 -36.05 23.04 -4.36
C PHE A 4 -34.92 22.25 -5.05
N VAL A 5 -34.46 22.76 -6.16
CA VAL A 5 -33.21 22.39 -6.80
C VAL A 5 -32.27 23.59 -6.74
N GLY A 6 -31.01 23.38 -6.49
CA GLY A 6 -30.04 24.48 -6.40
C GLY A 6 -28.62 24.07 -6.72
N ASN A 7 -27.79 25.09 -6.89
CA ASN A 7 -26.35 24.93 -7.13
C ASN A 7 -25.56 25.45 -5.93
N ILE A 8 -24.52 24.68 -5.54
CA ILE A 8 -23.64 25.05 -4.42
C ILE A 8 -22.63 26.11 -4.88
N GLU A 9 -22.59 27.25 -4.20
CA GLU A 9 -21.66 28.34 -4.48
C GLU A 9 -20.55 28.51 -3.43
N SER A 10 -20.77 28.05 -2.19
CA SER A 10 -19.74 28.09 -1.15
C SER A 10 -19.89 26.92 -0.19
N ILE A 11 -18.75 26.38 0.23
CA ILE A 11 -18.62 25.28 1.19
C ILE A 11 -17.83 25.72 2.45
N THR A 12 -17.49 27.02 2.54
CA THR A 12 -16.65 27.55 3.61
C THR A 12 -17.53 27.96 4.79
N ASP A 13 -18.01 26.98 5.55
CA ASP A 13 -18.81 27.22 6.75
C ASP A 13 -17.96 27.72 7.90
N PRO A 14 -18.16 28.94 8.42
CA PRO A 14 -17.39 29.50 9.55
C PRO A 14 -17.60 28.69 10.84
N LEU A 15 -18.75 28.03 11.01
CA LEU A 15 -19.01 27.17 12.16
C LEU A 15 -18.46 25.74 12.01
N LYS A 16 -17.90 25.39 10.83
CA LYS A 16 -17.36 24.04 10.52
C LYS A 16 -18.38 22.90 10.71
N ASN A 17 -19.66 23.19 10.52
CA ASN A 17 -20.76 22.23 10.65
C ASN A 17 -21.16 21.60 9.30
N GLY A 18 -20.37 21.83 8.23
CA GLY A 18 -20.62 21.31 6.90
C GLY A 18 -21.78 21.99 6.16
N ARG A 19 -22.24 23.15 6.61
CA ARG A 19 -23.25 23.93 5.90
C ARG A 19 -22.66 24.50 4.61
N VAL A 20 -23.51 24.71 3.64
CA VAL A 20 -23.12 25.23 2.33
C VAL A 20 -24.00 26.41 1.94
N LYS A 21 -23.53 27.28 1.03
CA LYS A 21 -24.37 28.29 0.42
C LYS A 21 -24.88 27.80 -0.91
N CYS A 22 -26.18 27.79 -1.07
CA CYS A 22 -26.89 27.20 -2.21
C CYS A 22 -27.75 28.26 -2.90
N ARG A 23 -27.50 28.48 -4.20
CA ARG A 23 -28.38 29.28 -5.05
C ARG A 23 -29.51 28.40 -5.56
N VAL A 24 -30.73 28.71 -5.11
CA VAL A 24 -31.93 27.91 -5.41
C VAL A 24 -32.56 28.43 -6.70
N LEU A 25 -32.83 27.50 -7.63
CA LEU A 25 -33.50 27.82 -8.90
C LEU A 25 -34.93 28.32 -8.66
N GLY A 26 -35.27 29.41 -9.31
CA GLY A 26 -36.60 30.03 -9.24
C GLY A 26 -36.85 30.86 -8.00
N ASP A 27 -36.05 30.72 -6.94
CA ASP A 27 -36.16 31.54 -5.72
C ASP A 27 -35.06 32.61 -5.63
N HIS A 28 -33.87 32.30 -6.11
CA HIS A 28 -32.73 33.23 -6.12
C HIS A 28 -32.41 33.64 -7.57
N THR A 29 -32.16 34.93 -7.78
CA THR A 29 -31.68 35.39 -9.07
C THR A 29 -30.32 34.77 -9.40
N SER A 30 -30.08 34.51 -10.68
CA SER A 30 -28.77 34.10 -11.20
C SER A 30 -27.74 35.22 -11.23
N ASP A 31 -28.19 36.47 -11.14
CA ASP A 31 -27.31 37.64 -11.11
C ASP A 31 -26.66 37.78 -9.73
N ARG A 32 -25.35 37.55 -9.69
CA ARG A 32 -24.53 37.62 -8.48
C ARG A 32 -24.23 39.04 -8.01
N VAL A 33 -24.51 40.05 -8.87
CA VAL A 33 -24.40 41.47 -8.46
C VAL A 33 -25.62 41.84 -7.60
N ILE A 34 -26.79 41.32 -7.97
CA ILE A 34 -28.05 41.58 -7.22
C ILE A 34 -28.11 40.74 -5.93
N LEU A 35 -27.70 39.48 -6.00
CA LEU A 35 -27.62 38.59 -4.85
C LEU A 35 -26.26 37.91 -4.79
N PRO A 36 -25.28 38.49 -4.09
CA PRO A 36 -23.96 37.92 -3.92
C PRO A 36 -24.00 36.55 -3.21
N THR A 37 -23.00 35.70 -3.46
CA THR A 37 -22.86 34.39 -2.80
C THR A 37 -22.84 34.52 -1.27
N ASP A 38 -22.26 35.60 -0.75
CA ASP A 38 -22.17 35.83 0.70
C ASP A 38 -23.50 36.13 1.35
N ASP A 39 -24.49 36.59 0.61
CA ASP A 39 -25.85 36.90 1.09
C ASP A 39 -26.80 35.70 1.00
N LEU A 40 -26.34 34.58 0.35
CA LEU A 40 -27.14 33.37 0.30
C LEU A 40 -27.29 32.75 1.70
N PRO A 41 -28.47 32.19 2.01
CA PRO A 41 -28.68 31.49 3.26
C PRO A 41 -27.83 30.21 3.36
N TRP A 42 -27.39 29.88 4.56
CA TRP A 42 -26.74 28.62 4.84
C TRP A 42 -27.74 27.45 4.76
N ALA A 43 -27.44 26.49 3.90
CA ALA A 43 -28.17 25.24 3.77
C ALA A 43 -27.45 24.13 4.55
N THR A 44 -28.20 23.31 5.25
CA THR A 44 -27.67 22.21 6.04
C THR A 44 -27.90 20.89 5.28
N PRO A 45 -26.84 20.18 4.88
CA PRO A 45 -26.99 18.84 4.34
C PRO A 45 -27.51 17.87 5.40
N LEU A 46 -28.42 16.99 5.02
CA LEU A 46 -28.80 15.86 5.84
C LEU A 46 -27.71 14.79 5.77
N ASN A 47 -27.37 14.26 6.90
CA ASN A 47 -26.53 13.07 6.99
C ASN A 47 -27.38 11.81 6.84
N ASP A 48 -26.76 10.72 6.44
CA ASP A 48 -27.38 9.41 6.47
C ASP A 48 -27.84 9.08 7.91
N PHE A 49 -28.98 8.42 8.04
CA PHE A 49 -29.51 8.00 9.35
C PHE A 49 -28.62 6.99 10.10
N HIS A 50 -27.66 6.36 9.42
CA HIS A 50 -26.61 5.57 10.04
C HIS A 50 -25.47 6.42 10.65
N SER A 51 -25.41 7.72 10.35
CA SER A 51 -24.45 8.63 10.95
C SER A 51 -24.91 9.11 12.31
N HIS A 52 -24.08 8.99 13.32
CA HIS A 52 -24.39 9.50 14.68
C HIS A 52 -24.67 11.01 14.68
N SER A 53 -24.01 11.80 13.84
CA SER A 53 -24.18 13.24 13.59
C SER A 53 -24.22 14.13 14.85
N SER A 54 -23.62 13.71 15.94
CA SER A 54 -23.69 14.41 17.22
C SER A 54 -22.37 14.29 17.98
N ALA A 55 -22.03 15.29 18.77
CA ALA A 55 -20.83 15.33 19.61
C ALA A 55 -19.51 15.06 18.84
N GLY A 56 -19.42 15.48 17.58
CA GLY A 56 -18.24 15.30 16.73
C GLY A 56 -18.00 13.86 16.26
N LYS A 57 -18.97 12.96 16.42
CA LYS A 57 -18.91 11.57 15.98
C LYS A 57 -19.83 11.34 14.78
N GLY A 58 -19.48 10.42 13.91
CA GLY A 58 -20.21 10.07 12.70
C GLY A 58 -19.42 10.38 11.44
N GLN A 59 -20.12 10.47 10.32
CA GLN A 59 -19.52 10.85 9.04
C GLN A 59 -19.46 12.36 8.91
N THR A 60 -18.40 12.88 8.29
CA THR A 60 -18.37 14.30 7.90
C THR A 60 -19.37 14.53 6.77
N PRO A 61 -20.17 15.62 6.80
CA PRO A 61 -21.22 15.87 5.79
C PRO A 61 -20.67 16.29 4.42
N LEU A 62 -19.53 15.79 3.98
CA LEU A 62 -18.78 16.34 2.86
C LEU A 62 -18.67 15.40 1.66
N GLY A 63 -19.62 15.52 0.76
CA GLY A 63 -19.44 15.20 -0.65
C GLY A 63 -19.70 16.41 -1.55
N LEU A 64 -20.37 17.45 -1.04
CA LEU A 64 -20.74 18.63 -1.83
C LEU A 64 -19.53 19.52 -2.14
N ARG A 65 -19.44 19.98 -3.36
CA ARG A 65 -18.43 20.94 -3.85
C ARG A 65 -19.12 22.12 -4.48
N VAL A 66 -18.40 23.23 -4.60
CA VAL A 66 -18.84 24.36 -5.41
C VAL A 66 -19.12 23.87 -6.83
N GLY A 67 -20.31 24.19 -7.35
CA GLY A 67 -20.81 23.69 -8.61
C GLY A 67 -21.67 22.40 -8.52
N SER A 68 -21.73 21.74 -7.37
CA SER A 68 -22.65 20.59 -7.18
C SER A 68 -24.11 21.02 -7.28
N TRP A 69 -24.90 20.26 -8.00
CA TRP A 69 -26.34 20.41 -8.04
C TRP A 69 -26.99 19.54 -6.96
N VAL A 70 -27.99 20.11 -6.28
CA VAL A 70 -28.62 19.48 -5.12
C VAL A 70 -30.15 19.61 -5.18
N VAL A 71 -30.82 18.63 -4.56
CA VAL A 71 -32.23 18.71 -4.22
C VAL A 71 -32.39 18.85 -2.73
N GLY A 72 -33.32 19.69 -2.31
CA GLY A 72 -33.58 19.94 -0.90
C GLY A 72 -35.00 20.45 -0.63
N PHE A 73 -35.26 20.86 0.58
CA PHE A 73 -36.52 21.45 1.00
C PHE A 73 -36.28 22.57 2.02
N TYR A 74 -37.24 23.46 2.17
CA TYR A 74 -37.23 24.47 3.22
C TYR A 74 -37.93 23.94 4.47
N LEU A 75 -37.23 24.06 5.60
CA LEU A 75 -37.80 23.63 6.89
C LEU A 75 -38.93 24.54 7.35
N VAL A 76 -38.89 25.84 6.95
CA VAL A 76 -39.88 26.86 7.33
C VAL A 76 -40.58 27.38 6.08
N ALA A 77 -41.90 27.63 6.18
CA ALA A 77 -42.77 28.06 5.09
C ALA A 77 -42.33 29.36 4.37
N LYS A 78 -41.57 30.23 5.06
CA LYS A 78 -41.03 31.46 4.49
C LYS A 78 -39.74 31.26 3.64
N LYS A 79 -39.52 30.07 3.14
CA LYS A 79 -38.30 29.70 2.36
C LYS A 79 -36.99 29.99 3.14
N GLN A 80 -37.03 29.77 4.44
CA GLN A 80 -35.87 29.86 5.31
C GLN A 80 -35.41 28.49 5.79
N ARG A 81 -34.16 28.39 6.21
CA ARG A 81 -33.51 27.17 6.66
C ARG A 81 -33.57 26.05 5.60
N PRO A 82 -32.90 26.24 4.47
CA PRO A 82 -32.80 25.20 3.46
C PRO A 82 -32.06 23.98 4.00
N MET A 83 -32.64 22.80 3.75
CA MET A 83 -32.08 21.50 4.06
C MET A 83 -31.78 20.78 2.75
N ILE A 84 -30.62 20.16 2.60
CA ILE A 84 -30.23 19.42 1.40
C ILE A 84 -30.42 17.94 1.66
N LEU A 85 -31.21 17.28 0.79
CA LEU A 85 -31.46 15.84 0.82
C LEU A 85 -30.35 15.04 0.12
N GLY A 86 -29.83 15.57 -0.97
CA GLY A 86 -28.79 14.90 -1.74
C GLY A 86 -28.32 15.71 -2.93
N SER A 87 -27.31 15.18 -3.62
CA SER A 87 -26.79 15.74 -4.86
C SER A 87 -27.42 15.10 -6.09
N ILE A 88 -27.42 15.85 -7.18
CA ILE A 88 -27.88 15.39 -8.48
C ILE A 88 -26.64 15.28 -9.39
N ALA A 89 -26.50 14.17 -10.11
CA ALA A 89 -25.45 14.02 -11.10
C ALA A 89 -25.70 14.95 -12.30
N GLY A 90 -24.69 15.75 -12.66
CA GLY A 90 -24.78 16.71 -13.77
C GLY A 90 -25.58 17.96 -13.46
N ASN A 91 -25.91 18.72 -14.53
CA ASN A 91 -26.70 19.95 -14.49
C ASN A 91 -28.15 19.65 -14.89
N PRO A 92 -29.15 19.78 -13.98
CA PRO A 92 -30.54 19.45 -14.30
C PRO A 92 -31.20 20.38 -15.31
N GLY A 93 -30.55 21.52 -15.65
CA GLY A 93 -31.00 22.47 -16.68
C GLY A 93 -30.49 22.17 -18.08
N GLU A 94 -29.59 21.19 -18.24
CA GLU A 94 -29.04 20.78 -19.52
C GLU A 94 -29.72 19.50 -20.04
N ASN A 95 -29.71 19.32 -21.37
CA ASN A 95 -30.17 18.08 -21.98
C ASN A 95 -29.35 16.90 -21.47
N ASP A 96 -29.95 15.71 -21.45
CA ASP A 96 -29.31 14.49 -20.96
C ASP A 96 -27.98 14.17 -21.65
N VAL A 97 -27.82 14.58 -22.91
CA VAL A 97 -26.57 14.44 -23.66
C VAL A 97 -25.36 15.18 -23.05
N ASN A 98 -25.60 16.18 -22.20
CA ASN A 98 -24.55 16.96 -21.53
C ASN A 98 -24.35 16.54 -20.05
N ARG A 99 -25.13 15.58 -19.56
CA ARG A 99 -24.94 15.06 -18.20
C ARG A 99 -23.68 14.23 -18.13
N LEU A 100 -22.89 14.49 -17.09
CA LEU A 100 -21.72 13.68 -16.78
C LEU A 100 -22.17 12.40 -16.09
N ALA A 101 -21.89 11.26 -16.68
CA ALA A 101 -22.08 9.99 -16.00
C ALA A 101 -21.11 9.85 -14.84
N VAL A 102 -21.60 9.47 -13.67
CA VAL A 102 -20.78 9.24 -12.49
C VAL A 102 -20.08 7.88 -12.58
N ASN A 103 -20.79 6.90 -13.14
CA ASN A 103 -20.30 5.54 -13.31
C ASN A 103 -20.47 5.11 -14.78
N ASP A 104 -19.47 5.31 -15.60
CA ASP A 104 -19.41 4.97 -17.02
C ASP A 104 -17.97 4.58 -17.36
N PRO A 105 -17.58 3.34 -17.08
CA PRO A 105 -16.19 2.87 -17.26
C PRO A 105 -15.80 2.82 -18.74
N ASP A 106 -16.74 2.53 -19.64
CA ASP A 106 -16.47 2.27 -21.04
C ASP A 106 -16.59 3.52 -21.91
N LEU A 107 -17.06 4.66 -21.34
CA LEU A 107 -17.28 5.91 -22.07
C LEU A 107 -18.24 5.79 -23.27
N GLU A 108 -19.22 4.93 -23.16
CA GLU A 108 -20.18 4.65 -24.25
C GLU A 108 -21.28 5.71 -24.40
N HIS A 109 -21.38 6.63 -23.44
CA HIS A 109 -22.41 7.67 -23.52
C HIS A 109 -22.25 8.57 -24.76
N PRO A 110 -23.34 8.88 -25.50
CA PRO A 110 -23.28 9.57 -26.79
C PRO A 110 -22.61 10.95 -26.84
N SER A 111 -22.48 11.62 -25.69
CA SER A 111 -21.85 12.95 -25.59
C SER A 111 -20.32 12.94 -25.42
N LEU A 112 -19.67 11.80 -25.62
CA LEU A 112 -18.25 11.58 -25.33
C LEU A 112 -17.27 12.49 -26.05
N THR A 113 -17.58 12.88 -27.28
CA THR A 113 -16.70 13.76 -28.08
C THR A 113 -16.52 15.15 -27.46
N GLN A 114 -17.56 15.65 -26.80
CA GLN A 114 -17.50 16.93 -26.07
C GLN A 114 -16.87 16.79 -24.67
N ARG A 115 -17.05 15.65 -24.04
CA ARG A 115 -16.49 15.34 -22.70
C ARG A 115 -14.97 15.17 -22.72
N LYS A 116 -14.41 14.61 -23.78
CA LYS A 116 -12.94 14.51 -23.93
C LYS A 116 -12.25 15.86 -23.85
N ALA A 117 -12.92 16.93 -24.32
CA ALA A 117 -12.41 18.30 -24.26
C ALA A 117 -12.54 18.94 -22.86
N ALA A 118 -13.53 18.55 -22.06
CA ALA A 118 -13.87 19.21 -20.79
C ALA A 118 -13.21 18.63 -19.54
N ARG A 119 -12.48 17.53 -19.61
CA ARG A 119 -11.81 16.81 -18.51
C ARG A 119 -12.70 16.40 -17.33
N THR A 120 -13.99 16.51 -17.45
CA THR A 120 -14.96 16.10 -16.43
C THR A 120 -15.43 14.71 -16.76
N GLN A 121 -14.70 13.74 -16.29
CA GLN A 121 -14.92 12.34 -16.59
C GLN A 121 -15.58 11.63 -15.40
N SER A 122 -16.31 10.55 -15.67
CA SER A 122 -16.79 9.65 -14.65
C SER A 122 -15.64 9.15 -13.76
N VAL A 123 -15.88 8.96 -12.46
CA VAL A 123 -14.88 8.41 -11.55
C VAL A 123 -14.47 6.99 -11.93
N ALA A 124 -15.32 6.25 -12.61
CA ALA A 124 -15.10 4.87 -13.06
C ALA A 124 -14.46 4.74 -14.46
N GLN A 125 -13.96 5.82 -15.05
CA GLN A 125 -13.48 5.80 -16.43
C GLN A 125 -12.14 5.07 -16.66
N PRO A 126 -11.99 4.37 -17.83
CA PRO A 126 -10.74 3.70 -18.19
C PRO A 126 -9.52 4.63 -18.21
N ASP A 127 -9.63 5.85 -18.73
CA ASP A 127 -8.51 6.82 -18.76
C ASP A 127 -8.04 7.21 -17.35
N ARG A 128 -8.95 7.31 -16.40
CA ARG A 128 -8.60 7.51 -14.99
C ARG A 128 -8.03 6.24 -14.40
N GLN A 129 -8.58 5.09 -14.75
CA GLN A 129 -8.07 3.78 -14.36
C GLN A 129 -6.69 3.53 -14.96
N LEU A 130 -6.46 3.83 -16.23
CA LEU A 130 -5.13 3.75 -16.85
C LEU A 130 -4.12 4.68 -16.18
N ARG A 131 -4.53 5.88 -15.72
CA ARG A 131 -3.67 6.71 -14.87
C ARG A 131 -3.44 6.09 -13.50
N ARG A 132 -4.43 5.45 -12.93
CA ARG A 132 -4.32 4.69 -11.68
C ARG A 132 -3.36 3.52 -11.87
N VAL A 133 -3.51 2.74 -12.93
CA VAL A 133 -2.60 1.66 -13.30
C VAL A 133 -1.18 2.18 -13.50
N LYS A 134 -1.00 3.24 -14.30
CA LYS A 134 0.33 3.84 -14.55
C LYS A 134 1.03 4.40 -13.33
N VAL A 135 0.28 4.79 -12.31
CA VAL A 135 0.85 5.30 -11.06
C VAL A 135 1.00 4.20 -10.03
N PHE A 136 0.14 3.17 -10.09
CA PHE A 136 0.09 2.10 -9.11
C PHE A 136 1.16 1.03 -9.30
N GLY A 137 1.85 1.00 -10.29
CA GLY A 137 2.76 -0.01 -10.75
C GLY A 137 2.43 -0.20 -12.21
N GLN A 138 3.34 0.05 -13.01
CA GLN A 138 3.21 -0.35 -14.39
C GLN A 138 3.29 -1.85 -14.41
N THR A 139 2.29 -2.46 -15.04
CA THR A 139 2.45 -3.71 -15.72
C THR A 139 3.72 -4.45 -15.36
N GLY A 140 3.63 -5.36 -14.39
CA GLY A 140 4.64 -6.36 -14.12
C GLY A 140 6.07 -5.85 -14.16
N GLY A 141 6.41 -4.89 -13.30
CA GLY A 141 7.79 -4.47 -13.16
C GLY A 141 8.62 -5.67 -12.71
N GLU A 142 9.55 -6.11 -13.55
CA GLU A 142 10.52 -7.11 -13.15
C GLU A 142 11.33 -6.57 -11.98
N VAL A 143 11.25 -7.22 -10.84
CA VAL A 143 12.12 -6.93 -9.71
C VAL A 143 13.42 -7.66 -10.00
N ALA A 144 14.43 -6.91 -10.47
CA ALA A 144 15.73 -7.48 -10.80
C ALA A 144 16.34 -8.15 -9.56
N SER A 145 16.54 -9.46 -9.65
CA SER A 145 17.44 -10.19 -8.78
C SER A 145 18.82 -10.26 -9.46
N GLU A 146 19.88 -9.91 -8.76
CA GLU A 146 21.25 -10.02 -9.28
C GLU A 146 21.64 -11.48 -9.62
N ASN A 147 20.89 -12.46 -9.16
CA ASN A 147 21.15 -13.89 -9.32
C ASN A 147 20.32 -14.59 -10.40
N ASN A 148 19.74 -13.89 -11.36
CA ASN A 148 18.94 -14.47 -12.45
C ASN A 148 17.66 -15.21 -12.03
N ASP A 149 17.08 -14.89 -10.89
CA ASP A 149 15.75 -15.35 -10.48
C ASP A 149 14.83 -14.13 -10.24
N PRO A 150 14.51 -13.37 -11.30
CA PRO A 150 13.66 -12.20 -11.20
C PRO A 150 12.22 -12.65 -10.95
N TRP A 151 11.56 -11.97 -10.04
CA TRP A 151 10.11 -12.09 -9.91
C TRP A 151 9.43 -10.85 -10.49
N SER A 152 8.21 -11.01 -10.99
CA SER A 152 7.45 -9.94 -11.60
C SER A 152 6.26 -9.53 -10.72
N GLU A 153 6.02 -8.23 -10.65
CA GLU A 153 4.79 -7.69 -10.06
C GLU A 153 3.60 -8.14 -10.92
N PRO A 154 2.51 -8.69 -10.33
CA PRO A 154 1.32 -9.04 -11.08
C PRO A 154 0.69 -7.81 -11.75
N GLU A 155 0.23 -7.97 -12.98
CA GLU A 155 -0.53 -6.93 -13.66
C GLU A 155 -1.90 -6.74 -13.01
N THR A 156 -2.43 -5.51 -13.03
CA THR A 156 -3.79 -5.26 -12.57
C THR A 156 -4.80 -5.96 -13.50
N PRO A 157 -5.72 -6.76 -12.96
CA PRO A 157 -6.75 -7.43 -13.73
C PRO A 157 -7.95 -6.52 -14.04
N TYR A 158 -7.77 -5.19 -14.03
CA TYR A 158 -8.85 -4.25 -14.22
C TYR A 158 -9.65 -4.54 -15.50
N ALA A 159 -10.92 -4.83 -15.32
CA ALA A 159 -11.87 -5.07 -16.41
C ALA A 159 -13.32 -4.76 -15.96
N ALA A 160 -13.48 -3.63 -15.27
CA ALA A 160 -14.76 -3.21 -14.70
C ALA A 160 -15.82 -2.98 -15.77
N GLU A 161 -17.04 -3.44 -15.48
CA GLU A 161 -18.23 -3.27 -16.31
C GLU A 161 -19.30 -2.46 -15.57
N TYR A 162 -20.00 -1.61 -16.31
CA TYR A 162 -21.14 -0.87 -15.76
C TYR A 162 -22.35 -1.80 -15.57
N PRO A 163 -23.09 -1.74 -14.44
CA PRO A 163 -22.98 -0.80 -13.31
C PRO A 163 -22.17 -1.30 -12.11
N GLU A 164 -21.41 -2.38 -12.24
CA GLU A 164 -20.87 -3.17 -11.13
C GLU A 164 -19.64 -2.54 -10.45
N ASN A 165 -19.07 -1.48 -11.02
CA ASN A 165 -17.89 -0.83 -10.45
C ASN A 165 -18.25 0.34 -9.54
N HIS A 166 -17.96 0.20 -8.25
CA HIS A 166 -18.24 1.18 -7.21
C HIS A 166 -16.96 1.92 -6.80
N VAL A 167 -16.84 3.21 -7.16
CA VAL A 167 -15.64 3.99 -6.92
C VAL A 167 -15.89 5.18 -6.00
N TYR A 168 -15.08 5.29 -4.97
CA TYR A 168 -14.93 6.47 -4.14
C TYR A 168 -13.66 7.19 -4.51
N GLU A 169 -13.76 8.41 -5.05
CA GLU A 169 -12.59 9.24 -5.33
C GLU A 169 -12.67 10.57 -4.59
N SER A 170 -11.64 10.87 -3.81
CA SER A 170 -11.51 12.16 -3.14
C SER A 170 -11.07 13.26 -4.11
N THR A 171 -11.21 14.52 -3.71
CA THR A 171 -10.77 15.67 -4.52
C THR A 171 -9.28 15.65 -4.83
N SER A 172 -8.47 15.06 -3.96
CA SER A 172 -7.02 14.91 -4.15
C SER A 172 -6.66 13.69 -5.01
N GLY A 173 -7.62 12.82 -5.35
CA GLY A 173 -7.38 11.62 -6.14
C GLY A 173 -7.05 10.36 -5.33
N HIS A 174 -7.37 10.35 -4.03
CA HIS A 174 -7.38 9.10 -3.26
C HIS A 174 -8.57 8.25 -3.68
N ILE A 175 -8.39 6.95 -3.78
CA ILE A 175 -9.37 6.03 -4.35
C ILE A 175 -9.63 4.89 -3.38
N MET A 176 -10.90 4.53 -3.26
CA MET A 176 -11.38 3.27 -2.74
C MET A 176 -12.38 2.70 -3.76
N GLU A 177 -12.13 1.51 -4.24
CA GLU A 177 -12.87 0.90 -5.33
C GLU A 177 -13.24 -0.54 -4.98
N PHE A 178 -14.50 -0.87 -5.23
CA PHE A 178 -15.03 -2.22 -5.19
C PHE A 178 -15.61 -2.50 -6.56
N ASP A 179 -15.04 -3.46 -7.25
CA ASP A 179 -15.48 -3.92 -8.56
C ASP A 179 -16.15 -5.28 -8.36
N ASP A 180 -17.45 -5.32 -8.58
CA ASP A 180 -18.28 -6.52 -8.44
C ASP A 180 -18.57 -7.17 -9.81
N THR A 181 -17.83 -6.80 -10.86
CA THR A 181 -17.93 -7.41 -12.18
C THR A 181 -17.68 -8.91 -12.10
N ILE A 182 -18.62 -9.70 -12.61
CA ILE A 182 -18.62 -11.17 -12.50
C ILE A 182 -17.32 -11.76 -13.07
N ASP A 183 -16.68 -12.63 -12.29
CA ASP A 183 -15.38 -13.29 -12.58
C ASP A 183 -14.20 -12.30 -12.69
N LYS A 184 -14.39 -11.04 -12.24
CA LYS A 184 -13.37 -9.98 -12.28
C LYS A 184 -13.42 -9.09 -11.03
N GLU A 185 -13.96 -9.64 -9.95
CA GLU A 185 -14.13 -8.94 -8.67
C GLU A 185 -12.79 -8.43 -8.14
N ARG A 186 -12.75 -7.17 -7.73
CA ARG A 186 -11.51 -6.53 -7.32
C ARG A 186 -11.73 -5.52 -6.21
N ILE A 187 -10.80 -5.45 -5.26
CA ILE A 187 -10.74 -4.41 -4.24
C ILE A 187 -9.48 -3.59 -4.46
N HIS A 188 -9.61 -2.27 -4.49
CA HIS A 188 -8.49 -1.36 -4.71
C HIS A 188 -8.54 -0.17 -3.76
N LEU A 189 -7.48 0.03 -2.98
CA LEU A 189 -7.29 1.20 -2.13
C LEU A 189 -5.98 1.88 -2.48
N ARG A 190 -6.02 3.20 -2.78
CA ARG A 190 -4.86 3.91 -3.26
C ARG A 190 -4.80 5.36 -2.79
N HIS A 191 -3.62 5.77 -2.33
CA HIS A 191 -3.24 7.17 -2.18
C HIS A 191 -2.91 7.79 -3.56
N GLU A 192 -3.08 9.11 -3.72
CA GLU A 192 -2.84 9.81 -5.01
C GLU A 192 -1.44 9.57 -5.60
N VAL A 193 -0.41 9.46 -4.75
CA VAL A 193 0.99 9.21 -5.18
C VAL A 193 1.27 7.74 -5.53
N GLY A 194 0.29 6.84 -5.39
CA GLY A 194 0.38 5.46 -5.80
C GLY A 194 0.70 4.45 -4.71
N THR A 195 0.82 4.84 -3.44
CA THR A 195 0.87 3.89 -2.33
C THR A 195 -0.52 3.31 -2.08
N GLY A 196 -0.63 2.00 -1.93
CA GLY A 196 -1.90 1.34 -1.71
C GLY A 196 -1.82 -0.17 -1.88
N TYR A 197 -2.97 -0.81 -2.00
CA TYR A 197 -3.06 -2.24 -2.28
C TYR A 197 -4.21 -2.58 -3.23
N GLU A 198 -4.07 -3.70 -3.89
CA GLU A 198 -5.09 -4.29 -4.76
C GLU A 198 -5.28 -5.77 -4.41
N ILE A 199 -6.52 -6.24 -4.42
CA ILE A 199 -6.86 -7.66 -4.29
C ILE A 199 -7.54 -8.08 -5.59
N HIS A 200 -6.98 -9.09 -6.24
CA HIS A 200 -7.42 -9.62 -7.54
C HIS A 200 -8.52 -10.67 -7.40
N PRO A 201 -9.20 -11.04 -8.50
CA PRO A 201 -10.28 -12.05 -8.49
C PRO A 201 -9.84 -13.42 -7.96
N ASP A 202 -8.60 -13.80 -8.15
CA ASP A 202 -8.01 -15.05 -7.67
C ASP A 202 -7.57 -15.01 -6.20
N GLY A 203 -7.74 -13.85 -5.53
CA GLY A 203 -7.29 -13.61 -4.16
C GLY A 203 -5.86 -13.11 -4.02
N THR A 204 -5.12 -12.97 -5.11
CA THR A 204 -3.77 -12.36 -5.08
C THR A 204 -3.84 -10.95 -4.51
N LYS A 205 -3.02 -10.65 -3.51
CA LYS A 205 -2.90 -9.31 -2.94
C LYS A 205 -1.58 -8.68 -3.32
N VAL A 206 -1.63 -7.48 -3.88
CA VAL A 206 -0.46 -6.67 -4.23
C VAL A 206 -0.43 -5.42 -3.35
N ASP A 207 0.63 -5.24 -2.56
CA ASP A 207 0.88 -4.03 -1.78
C ASP A 207 2.00 -3.22 -2.42
N ILE A 208 1.79 -1.93 -2.64
CA ILE A 208 2.77 -1.02 -3.20
C ILE A 208 3.01 0.15 -2.27
N VAL A 209 4.26 0.37 -1.88
CA VAL A 209 4.68 1.52 -1.07
C VAL A 209 5.70 2.34 -1.84
N LYS A 210 5.38 3.59 -2.16
CA LYS A 210 6.23 4.47 -2.99
C LYS A 210 7.36 5.17 -2.24
N LYS A 211 7.36 5.09 -0.91
CA LYS A 211 8.41 5.64 -0.03
C LYS A 211 8.71 4.66 1.09
N ASP A 212 8.89 5.14 2.29
CA ASP A 212 9.21 4.35 3.46
C ASP A 212 7.99 3.59 3.98
N GLN A 213 8.23 2.37 4.44
CA GLN A 213 7.25 1.56 5.15
C GLN A 213 7.74 1.31 6.57
N TYR A 214 6.87 1.57 7.54
CA TYR A 214 7.10 1.29 8.95
C TYR A 214 6.08 0.26 9.43
N SER A 215 6.56 -0.81 10.08
CA SER A 215 5.72 -1.78 10.76
C SER A 215 6.17 -1.85 12.23
N VAL A 216 5.29 -1.48 13.14
CA VAL A 216 5.53 -1.50 14.59
C VAL A 216 4.53 -2.44 15.22
N VAL A 217 5.02 -3.49 15.88
CA VAL A 217 4.19 -4.49 16.57
C VAL A 217 4.58 -4.48 18.03
N GLU A 218 3.67 -4.04 18.91
CA GLU A 218 3.90 -4.02 20.37
C GLU A 218 3.78 -5.39 21.03
N GLY A 219 3.17 -6.34 20.36
CA GLY A 219 3.05 -7.74 20.78
C GLY A 219 3.86 -8.66 19.90
N SER A 220 3.39 -9.89 19.74
CA SER A 220 4.03 -10.90 18.89
C SER A 220 3.64 -10.73 17.42
N HIS A 221 4.56 -11.02 16.53
CA HIS A 221 4.31 -11.09 15.09
C HIS A 221 4.49 -12.54 14.61
N TYR A 222 3.45 -13.07 13.94
CA TYR A 222 3.45 -14.42 13.36
C TYR A 222 3.27 -14.32 11.85
N CYS A 223 4.16 -15.00 11.11
CA CYS A 223 4.06 -15.13 9.67
C CYS A 223 4.09 -16.62 9.30
N ASN A 224 3.17 -17.06 8.44
CA ASN A 224 3.13 -18.43 7.92
C ASN A 224 2.93 -18.36 6.40
N ILE A 225 3.94 -18.79 5.67
CA ILE A 225 3.94 -18.85 4.20
C ILE A 225 3.97 -20.34 3.83
N LYS A 226 2.93 -20.79 3.09
CA LYS A 226 2.78 -22.22 2.76
C LYS A 226 3.59 -22.65 1.54
N ASP A 227 4.08 -21.69 0.77
CA ASP A 227 4.88 -21.91 -0.42
C ASP A 227 6.20 -21.14 -0.29
N ASN A 228 6.65 -20.41 -1.25
CA ASN A 228 7.96 -19.77 -1.27
C ASN A 228 7.89 -18.32 -0.77
N GLU A 229 8.93 -17.87 -0.07
CA GLU A 229 9.19 -16.48 0.22
C GLU A 229 10.43 -16.03 -0.56
N THR A 230 10.31 -14.95 -1.33
CA THR A 230 11.43 -14.30 -2.04
C THR A 230 11.57 -12.87 -1.56
N VAL A 231 12.75 -12.51 -1.03
CA VAL A 231 13.04 -11.15 -0.55
C VAL A 231 14.21 -10.59 -1.34
N THR A 232 13.99 -9.47 -2.04
CA THR A 232 15.03 -8.73 -2.78
C THR A 232 15.26 -7.38 -2.14
N ILE A 233 16.51 -7.07 -1.76
CA ILE A 233 16.90 -5.81 -1.11
C ILE A 233 18.08 -5.21 -1.86
N ASN A 234 17.88 -4.07 -2.51
CA ASN A 234 18.94 -3.36 -3.21
C ASN A 234 19.86 -2.52 -2.28
N GLY A 235 19.60 -2.56 -0.99
CA GLY A 235 20.38 -1.87 0.03
C GLY A 235 20.91 -2.85 1.07
N SER A 236 20.90 -2.46 2.34
CA SER A 236 21.37 -3.29 3.44
C SER A 236 20.21 -3.89 4.25
N LEU A 237 20.34 -5.15 4.61
CA LEU A 237 19.49 -5.79 5.62
C LEU A 237 20.20 -5.78 6.96
N LYS A 238 19.54 -5.30 8.01
CA LYS A 238 20.01 -5.40 9.39
C LYS A 238 18.93 -6.09 10.23
N VAL A 239 19.29 -7.21 10.82
CA VAL A 239 18.46 -7.90 11.82
C VAL A 239 19.13 -7.72 13.18
N LEU A 240 18.40 -7.16 14.13
CA LEU A 240 18.87 -6.99 15.51
C LEU A 240 17.87 -7.67 16.42
N VAL A 241 18.32 -8.74 17.08
CA VAL A 241 17.60 -9.38 18.17
C VAL A 241 18.18 -8.83 19.46
N ASN A 242 17.47 -7.89 20.07
CA ASN A 242 17.91 -7.18 21.26
C ASN A 242 16.95 -7.44 22.41
N THR A 243 17.50 -7.51 23.60
CA THR A 243 16.74 -7.75 24.81
C THR A 243 17.35 -7.01 25.97
N ASP A 244 16.51 -6.26 26.65
CA ASP A 244 16.84 -5.67 27.94
C ASP A 244 16.63 -6.67 29.09
N LYS A 245 16.04 -7.84 28.83
CA LYS A 245 15.64 -8.80 29.85
C LYS A 245 15.70 -10.24 29.33
N GLY A 246 16.74 -10.95 29.68
CA GLY A 246 16.85 -12.39 29.45
C GLY A 246 17.65 -12.81 28.22
N SER A 247 17.68 -14.11 27.91
CA SER A 247 18.29 -14.64 26.67
C SER A 247 17.24 -14.67 25.56
N ASN A 248 17.58 -14.15 24.40
CA ASN A 248 16.76 -14.23 23.20
C ASN A 248 17.58 -14.84 22.06
N ASP A 249 16.95 -15.71 21.31
CA ASP A 249 17.59 -16.48 20.28
C ASP A 249 17.22 -15.94 18.88
N TYR A 250 18.15 -16.06 17.96
CA TYR A 250 17.91 -15.99 16.54
C TYR A 250 18.17 -17.36 15.94
N THR A 251 17.11 -18.06 15.55
CA THR A 251 17.18 -19.43 15.04
C THR A 251 16.87 -19.48 13.55
N ILE A 252 17.75 -20.12 12.76
CA ILE A 252 17.48 -20.50 11.38
C ILE A 252 17.49 -22.02 11.33
N GLN A 253 16.37 -22.61 10.93
CA GLN A 253 16.21 -24.05 10.82
C GLN A 253 15.68 -24.40 9.43
N VAL A 254 16.34 -25.37 8.78
CA VAL A 254 15.92 -25.91 7.48
C VAL A 254 15.77 -27.41 7.66
N ASP A 255 14.54 -27.88 7.50
CA ASP A 255 14.18 -29.29 7.69
C ASP A 255 14.09 -30.05 6.35
N GLU A 256 13.99 -31.38 6.43
CA GLU A 256 13.65 -32.28 5.32
C GLU A 256 14.58 -32.20 4.11
N GLY A 257 15.89 -32.07 4.34
CA GLY A 257 16.90 -32.18 3.27
C GLY A 257 17.14 -30.89 2.48
N GLY A 258 16.60 -29.76 2.93
CA GLY A 258 16.91 -28.45 2.39
C GLY A 258 18.34 -28.00 2.73
N ASN A 259 18.83 -26.96 2.04
CA ASN A 259 20.13 -26.35 2.26
C ASN A 259 20.00 -24.97 2.87
N CYS A 260 20.93 -24.60 3.76
CA CYS A 260 21.14 -23.22 4.15
C CYS A 260 22.41 -22.69 3.49
N ASN A 261 22.28 -21.81 2.52
CA ASN A 261 23.40 -21.22 1.79
C ASN A 261 23.66 -19.79 2.26
N ILE A 262 24.91 -19.50 2.66
CA ILE A 262 25.38 -18.13 2.98
C ILE A 262 26.53 -17.83 2.05
N GLN A 263 26.35 -16.86 1.16
CA GLN A 263 27.31 -16.50 0.11
C GLN A 263 27.53 -15.00 0.06
N THR A 264 28.74 -14.58 -0.25
CA THR A 264 29.08 -13.21 -0.61
C THR A 264 30.08 -13.25 -1.77
N ASP A 265 29.88 -12.42 -2.79
CA ASP A 265 30.74 -12.42 -3.99
C ASP A 265 32.06 -11.69 -3.75
N SER A 266 32.05 -10.56 -3.06
CA SER A 266 33.24 -9.72 -2.87
C SER A 266 33.44 -9.21 -1.44
N GLY A 267 32.58 -9.61 -0.51
CA GLY A 267 32.64 -9.20 0.89
C GLY A 267 33.27 -10.25 1.80
N GLN A 268 33.02 -10.14 3.08
CA GLN A 268 33.47 -11.07 4.13
C GLN A 268 32.25 -11.65 4.85
N ILE A 269 32.36 -12.92 5.21
CA ILE A 269 31.46 -13.55 6.17
C ILE A 269 32.17 -13.56 7.53
N ASN A 270 31.64 -12.84 8.51
CA ASN A 270 32.18 -12.75 9.84
C ASN A 270 31.26 -13.45 10.83
N LEU A 271 31.76 -14.48 11.53
CA LEU A 271 31.10 -15.14 12.67
C LEU A 271 31.87 -14.75 13.91
N VAL A 272 31.27 -13.95 14.77
CA VAL A 272 31.95 -13.39 15.94
C VAL A 272 31.06 -13.58 17.18
N THR A 273 31.62 -14.18 18.23
CA THR A 273 31.04 -14.16 19.57
C THR A 273 31.83 -13.19 20.45
N GLY A 274 31.14 -12.40 21.27
CA GLY A 274 31.74 -11.48 22.22
C GLY A 274 31.50 -11.95 23.66
N GLY A 275 32.37 -11.52 24.58
CA GLY A 275 32.27 -11.86 26.00
C GLY A 275 33.14 -13.04 26.41
N HIS A 276 33.13 -13.34 27.72
CA HIS A 276 33.88 -14.47 28.29
C HIS A 276 32.94 -15.70 28.29
N SER A 277 33.44 -16.85 27.83
CA SER A 277 32.75 -18.14 27.82
C SER A 277 31.63 -18.27 26.76
N ASN A 278 31.77 -17.64 25.61
CA ASN A 278 30.87 -17.80 24.46
C ASN A 278 31.57 -18.57 23.35
N ASP A 279 30.92 -19.58 22.79
CA ASP A 279 31.52 -20.50 21.83
C ASP A 279 30.90 -20.33 20.43
N ILE A 280 31.66 -20.70 19.42
CA ILE A 280 31.14 -21.01 18.07
C ILE A 280 31.23 -22.53 17.92
N ASN A 281 30.09 -23.20 17.87
CA ASN A 281 30.02 -24.65 17.69
C ASN A 281 29.66 -24.99 16.24
N ILE A 282 30.52 -25.79 15.59
CA ILE A 282 30.29 -26.29 14.24
C ILE A 282 30.26 -27.81 14.32
N VAL A 283 29.08 -28.42 14.12
CA VAL A 283 28.87 -29.86 14.26
C VAL A 283 28.26 -30.39 12.98
N SER A 284 28.80 -31.48 12.44
CA SER A 284 28.27 -32.16 11.26
C SER A 284 28.25 -33.67 11.52
N SER A 285 27.15 -34.34 11.16
CA SER A 285 27.09 -35.81 11.13
C SER A 285 27.79 -36.40 9.91
N GLY A 286 28.11 -35.58 8.92
CA GLY A 286 28.87 -35.94 7.73
C GLY A 286 30.23 -35.26 7.73
N ASN A 287 30.60 -34.61 6.65
CA ASN A 287 31.89 -33.95 6.45
C ASN A 287 31.81 -32.48 6.76
N ILE A 288 32.90 -31.91 7.30
CA ILE A 288 33.18 -30.48 7.31
C ILE A 288 34.31 -30.23 6.33
N ASN A 289 34.05 -29.50 5.22
CA ASN A 289 35.04 -29.18 4.22
C ASN A 289 35.41 -27.71 4.33
N MET A 290 36.70 -27.41 4.53
CA MET A 290 37.26 -26.06 4.53
C MET A 290 38.27 -25.93 3.40
N SER A 291 38.10 -24.95 2.51
CA SER A 291 39.01 -24.70 1.39
C SER A 291 39.31 -23.19 1.30
N ALA A 292 40.56 -22.86 1.20
CA ALA A 292 41.03 -21.50 1.00
C ALA A 292 42.03 -21.44 -0.17
N MET A 293 41.80 -20.53 -1.13
CA MET A 293 42.71 -20.39 -2.28
C MET A 293 44.03 -19.73 -1.94
N GLN A 294 44.08 -18.95 -0.86
CA GLN A 294 45.30 -18.28 -0.44
C GLN A 294 45.84 -18.85 0.87
N SER A 295 45.17 -18.59 1.97
CA SER A 295 45.66 -18.99 3.31
C SER A 295 44.51 -19.35 4.22
N LEU A 296 44.69 -20.42 4.98
CA LEU A 296 43.89 -20.73 6.15
C LEU A 296 44.70 -20.42 7.40
N ASN A 297 44.31 -19.42 8.17
CA ASN A 297 45.02 -19.02 9.38
C ASN A 297 44.19 -19.44 10.63
N VAL A 298 44.80 -20.28 11.47
CA VAL A 298 44.23 -20.67 12.76
C VAL A 298 45.10 -20.10 13.86
N ARG A 299 44.54 -19.26 14.73
CA ARG A 299 45.25 -18.71 15.89
C ARG A 299 44.50 -19.01 17.17
N VAL A 300 45.11 -19.76 18.04
CA VAL A 300 44.60 -20.13 19.36
C VAL A 300 45.50 -19.53 20.42
N LEU A 301 44.93 -18.82 21.41
CA LEU A 301 45.69 -18.26 22.53
C LEU A 301 45.81 -19.23 23.71
N GLY A 302 44.95 -20.22 23.76
CA GLY A 302 45.00 -21.33 24.74
C GLY A 302 45.45 -22.62 24.07
N ASP A 303 44.81 -23.72 24.40
CA ASP A 303 45.13 -25.03 23.85
C ASP A 303 44.40 -25.30 22.53
N LEU A 304 45.08 -25.87 21.56
CA LEU A 304 44.47 -26.48 20.38
C LEU A 304 44.43 -28.01 20.58
N ASN A 305 43.27 -28.58 20.66
CA ASN A 305 43.08 -30.02 20.80
C ASN A 305 42.49 -30.60 19.52
N GLU A 306 43.15 -31.57 18.94
CA GLU A 306 42.69 -32.35 17.79
C GLU A 306 42.61 -33.81 18.20
N ASP A 307 41.40 -34.39 18.15
CA ASP A 307 41.15 -35.80 18.42
C ASP A 307 40.66 -36.49 17.14
N VAL A 308 41.40 -37.46 16.64
CA VAL A 308 41.12 -38.14 15.38
C VAL A 308 41.13 -39.64 15.61
N GLU A 309 39.97 -40.28 15.67
CA GLU A 309 39.83 -41.73 15.80
C GLU A 309 40.33 -42.52 14.56
N GLY A 310 40.41 -41.88 13.42
CA GLY A 310 40.83 -42.48 12.15
C GLY A 310 42.26 -42.06 11.76
N LYS A 311 42.47 -41.94 10.45
CA LYS A 311 43.74 -41.54 9.89
C LYS A 311 43.80 -40.04 9.70
N GLN A 312 44.75 -39.38 10.27
CA GLN A 312 45.14 -38.01 9.93
C GLN A 312 46.17 -38.00 8.80
N THR A 313 45.95 -37.22 7.76
CA THR A 313 46.92 -37.07 6.64
C THR A 313 47.20 -35.62 6.43
N THR A 314 48.46 -35.23 6.49
CA THR A 314 48.95 -33.89 6.14
C THR A 314 49.83 -34.01 4.87
N GLN A 315 49.44 -33.33 3.81
CA GLN A 315 50.18 -33.30 2.56
C GLN A 315 50.58 -31.85 2.25
N VAL A 316 51.86 -31.61 2.12
CA VAL A 316 52.44 -30.28 1.87
C VAL A 316 53.46 -30.37 0.74
N THR A 317 53.41 -29.47 -0.24
CA THR A 317 54.38 -29.38 -1.34
C THR A 317 55.60 -28.52 -0.95
N GLY A 318 55.51 -27.73 0.11
CA GLY A 318 56.58 -26.91 0.67
C GLY A 318 57.08 -27.45 2.00
N ASN A 319 57.48 -26.57 2.91
CA ASN A 319 57.99 -26.93 4.22
C ASN A 319 56.85 -27.08 5.23
N ILE A 320 57.06 -27.97 6.20
CA ILE A 320 56.30 -28.01 7.45
C ILE A 320 57.25 -27.53 8.53
N ASP A 321 56.95 -26.37 9.13
CA ASP A 321 57.70 -25.86 10.26
C ASP A 321 56.90 -26.08 11.53
N ILE A 322 57.52 -26.84 12.47
CA ILE A 322 56.92 -27.10 13.78
C ILE A 322 57.90 -26.58 14.83
N ASP A 323 57.50 -25.58 15.56
CA ASP A 323 58.30 -25.01 16.65
C ASP A 323 57.58 -25.16 17.98
N GLY A 324 58.24 -25.72 18.95
CA GLY A 324 57.70 -25.96 20.28
C GLY A 324 58.76 -26.34 21.28
N SER A 325 58.56 -26.08 22.55
CA SER A 325 59.49 -26.45 23.62
C SER A 325 59.63 -27.98 23.80
N ARG A 326 58.66 -28.75 23.37
CA ARG A 326 58.68 -30.22 23.32
C ARG A 326 57.80 -30.71 22.20
N ILE A 327 58.29 -31.66 21.42
CA ILE A 327 57.54 -32.36 20.37
C ILE A 327 57.67 -33.85 20.64
N ASP A 328 56.57 -34.50 20.94
CA ASP A 328 56.51 -35.96 21.14
C ASP A 328 55.79 -36.60 19.94
N LEU A 329 56.45 -37.49 19.23
CA LEU A 329 55.89 -38.27 18.13
C LEU A 329 55.97 -39.75 18.54
N ASN A 330 54.84 -40.36 18.81
CA ASN A 330 54.72 -41.78 19.19
C ASN A 330 54.28 -42.64 18.01
#